data_47b5ece1407dd41f49dbef73369bc6fc
#
_entry.id   47b5ece1407dd41f49dbef73369bc6fc
#
_cell.length_a   1.000
_cell.length_b   1.000
_cell.length_c   1.000
_cell.angle_alpha   90.00
_cell.angle_beta   90.00
_cell.angle_gamma   90.00
#
_symmetry.space_group_name_H-M   'P 1'
#
loop_
_entity.id
_entity.type
_entity.pdbx_description
1 polymer ?
#
loop_
_entity_poly.entity_id
_entity_poly.type
_entity_poly.pdbx_seq_one_letter_code
_entity_poly.pdbx_strand_id
1 'polypeptide(L)'
;MIASALTDENRFRYDLNSLSWHYLGYGKNEAALAEAAEEWGIDPISEMYKLPAMHVGAYAERDAEVTLGLWQEMKKEIISQDLEDIFDLESDLFHCLVDMRFKGVRVDTERAHAMKKEFVAQEKELLHKIKGETNIDTQIWAARSIANVFDMLRLEYPRTDKTGAPSFTKNFLQEHEHPVVKMIAQAREINKAHTTFLDSILRYEHNGRI
;
A
#
# COMPACT_ATOMS: atom_id res chain seq x y z
N MET A 1 10.01 -16.57 -4.43
CA MET A 1 8.74 -15.80 -4.57
C MET A 1 8.12 -15.99 -5.96
N ILE A 2 8.84 -15.81 -7.09
CA ILE A 2 8.32 -16.07 -8.45
C ILE A 2 7.76 -17.50 -8.54
N ALA A 3 8.57 -18.52 -8.26
CA ALA A 3 8.18 -19.91 -8.26
C ALA A 3 6.87 -20.19 -7.50
N SER A 4 6.75 -19.66 -6.29
CA SER A 4 5.59 -19.91 -5.44
C SER A 4 4.29 -19.28 -5.97
N ALA A 5 4.38 -18.14 -6.66
CA ALA A 5 3.21 -17.52 -7.27
C ALA A 5 2.74 -18.29 -8.52
N LEU A 6 3.68 -18.92 -9.24
CA LEU A 6 3.37 -19.74 -10.40
C LEU A 6 2.79 -21.11 -10.03
N THR A 7 3.29 -21.72 -8.96
CA THR A 7 2.83 -23.06 -8.54
C THR A 7 1.49 -23.05 -7.80
N ASP A 8 1.17 -21.94 -7.11
CA ASP A 8 -0.11 -21.77 -6.39
C ASP A 8 -0.48 -20.29 -6.29
N GLU A 9 -1.27 -19.81 -7.24
CA GLU A 9 -1.78 -18.44 -7.33
C GLU A 9 -2.82 -18.09 -6.24
N ASN A 10 -3.43 -19.08 -5.63
CA ASN A 10 -4.47 -18.88 -4.60
C ASN A 10 -3.89 -18.77 -3.19
N ARG A 11 -2.59 -18.86 -3.04
CA ARG A 11 -1.93 -18.76 -1.75
C ARG A 11 -2.08 -17.37 -1.16
N PHE A 12 -2.48 -17.29 0.11
CA PHE A 12 -2.70 -16.02 0.79
C PHE A 12 -1.40 -15.25 1.12
N ARG A 13 -0.28 -15.96 1.30
CA ARG A 13 1.03 -15.37 1.64
C ARG A 13 2.17 -16.01 0.87
N TYR A 14 3.08 -15.16 0.38
CA TYR A 14 4.29 -15.55 -0.37
C TYR A 14 5.57 -15.10 0.35
N ASP A 15 5.48 -14.68 1.63
CA ASP A 15 6.67 -14.35 2.41
C ASP A 15 7.51 -15.58 2.74
N LEU A 16 8.81 -15.36 2.95
CA LEU A 16 9.79 -16.45 3.15
C LEU A 16 9.42 -17.35 4.33
N ASN A 17 8.93 -16.78 5.43
CA ASN A 17 8.59 -17.56 6.62
C ASN A 17 7.36 -18.46 6.39
N SER A 18 6.32 -17.93 5.77
CA SER A 18 5.10 -18.71 5.44
C SER A 18 5.40 -19.85 4.47
N LEU A 19 6.24 -19.61 3.47
CA LEU A 19 6.65 -20.63 2.51
C LEU A 19 7.53 -21.69 3.17
N SER A 20 8.48 -21.30 4.01
CA SER A 20 9.37 -22.25 4.67
C SER A 20 8.62 -23.20 5.62
N TRP A 21 7.68 -22.72 6.39
CA TRP A 21 6.83 -23.56 7.22
C TRP A 21 6.01 -24.55 6.38
N HIS A 22 5.52 -24.12 5.23
CA HIS A 22 4.73 -24.98 4.35
C HIS A 22 5.55 -26.08 3.71
N TYR A 23 6.72 -25.75 3.13
CA TYR A 23 7.50 -26.67 2.33
C TYR A 23 8.55 -27.44 3.14
N LEU A 24 9.12 -26.82 4.17
CA LEU A 24 10.26 -27.36 4.91
C LEU A 24 9.89 -27.82 6.33
N GLY A 25 8.74 -27.40 6.86
CA GLY A 25 8.32 -27.69 8.22
C GLY A 25 9.06 -26.89 9.31
N TYR A 26 9.86 -25.91 8.93
CA TYR A 26 10.53 -24.98 9.83
C TYR A 26 10.60 -23.57 9.22
N GLY A 27 10.72 -22.57 10.08
CA GLY A 27 10.76 -21.16 9.67
C GLY A 27 12.11 -20.50 9.94
N LYS A 28 12.07 -19.18 9.82
CA LYS A 28 13.15 -18.29 10.25
C LYS A 28 13.34 -18.38 11.76
N ASN A 29 14.55 -18.15 12.22
CA ASN A 29 14.81 -17.94 13.63
C ASN A 29 15.03 -16.43 13.89
N GLU A 30 13.98 -15.77 14.31
CA GLU A 30 14.00 -14.33 14.58
C GLU A 30 14.19 -14.00 16.07
N ALA A 31 14.23 -15.02 16.95
CA ALA A 31 14.30 -14.81 18.40
C ALA A 31 15.56 -14.03 18.82
N ALA A 32 16.73 -14.47 18.36
CA ALA A 32 17.98 -13.79 18.69
C ALA A 32 18.08 -12.35 18.15
N LEU A 33 17.45 -12.09 16.98
CA LEU A 33 17.37 -10.75 16.41
C LEU A 33 16.43 -9.87 17.24
N ALA A 34 15.29 -10.41 17.67
CA ALA A 34 14.33 -9.70 18.51
C ALA A 34 14.92 -9.36 19.88
N GLU A 35 15.61 -10.31 20.53
CA GLU A 35 16.32 -10.10 21.79
C GLU A 35 17.37 -9.00 21.68
N ALA A 36 18.21 -9.05 20.63
CA ALA A 36 19.20 -8.01 20.40
C ALA A 36 18.56 -6.63 20.12
N ALA A 37 17.47 -6.58 19.38
CA ALA A 37 16.76 -5.33 19.11
C ALA A 37 16.15 -4.74 20.40
N GLU A 38 15.59 -5.56 21.27
CA GLU A 38 15.07 -5.16 22.58
C GLU A 38 16.19 -4.61 23.49
N GLU A 39 17.34 -5.31 23.55
CA GLU A 39 18.50 -4.88 24.32
C GLU A 39 19.03 -3.51 23.84
N TRP A 40 19.00 -3.27 22.54
CA TRP A 40 19.44 -2.01 21.92
C TRP A 40 18.35 -0.93 21.88
N GLY A 41 17.13 -1.24 22.29
CA GLY A 41 16.00 -0.32 22.31
C GLY A 41 15.57 0.17 20.93
N ILE A 42 15.65 -0.70 19.91
CA ILE A 42 15.33 -0.39 18.51
C ILE A 42 14.23 -1.29 17.97
N ASP A 43 13.59 -0.85 16.89
CA ASP A 43 12.65 -1.69 16.15
C ASP A 43 13.39 -2.69 15.24
N PRO A 44 13.17 -4.03 15.41
CA PRO A 44 13.92 -5.05 14.66
C PRO A 44 13.64 -5.06 13.16
N ILE A 45 12.56 -4.43 12.70
CA ILE A 45 12.18 -4.41 11.27
C ILE A 45 12.74 -3.16 10.58
N SER A 46 12.42 -1.97 11.12
CA SER A 46 12.77 -0.70 10.48
C SER A 46 14.17 -0.21 10.82
N GLU A 47 14.77 -0.69 11.92
CA GLU A 47 16.04 -0.20 12.45
C GLU A 47 17.13 -1.28 12.57
N MET A 48 16.93 -2.46 11.97
CA MET A 48 17.91 -3.58 11.97
C MET A 48 19.32 -3.15 11.54
N TYR A 49 19.42 -2.17 10.65
CA TYR A 49 20.70 -1.64 10.16
C TYR A 49 21.56 -0.98 11.26
N LYS A 50 20.99 -0.70 12.44
CA LYS A 50 21.72 -0.16 13.58
C LYS A 50 22.40 -1.25 14.42
N LEU A 51 21.99 -2.51 14.25
CA LEU A 51 22.59 -3.63 15.00
C LEU A 51 23.96 -4.01 14.42
N PRO A 52 24.93 -4.37 15.29
CA PRO A 52 26.17 -4.96 14.84
C PRO A 52 25.96 -6.24 14.05
N ALA A 53 26.85 -6.50 13.08
CA ALA A 53 26.75 -7.66 12.18
C ALA A 53 26.70 -9.01 12.94
N MET A 54 27.29 -9.10 14.13
CA MET A 54 27.26 -10.30 14.96
C MET A 54 25.83 -10.73 15.37
N HIS A 55 24.90 -9.78 15.52
CA HIS A 55 23.51 -10.08 15.85
C HIS A 55 22.65 -10.37 14.60
N VAL A 56 23.01 -9.76 13.46
CA VAL A 56 22.25 -9.89 12.20
C VAL A 56 22.77 -11.07 11.37
N GLY A 57 24.03 -11.50 11.58
CA GLY A 57 24.68 -12.51 10.75
C GLY A 57 23.95 -13.85 10.76
N ALA A 58 23.66 -14.41 11.92
CA ALA A 58 22.95 -15.68 12.04
C ALA A 58 21.54 -15.65 11.43
N TYR A 59 20.86 -14.50 11.51
CA TYR A 59 19.57 -14.28 10.85
C TYR A 59 19.72 -14.30 9.32
N ALA A 60 20.72 -13.60 8.79
CA ALA A 60 20.96 -13.54 7.34
C ALA A 60 21.41 -14.90 6.77
N GLU A 61 22.26 -15.64 7.49
CA GLU A 61 22.65 -17.02 7.13
C GLU A 61 21.42 -17.93 7.07
N ARG A 62 20.55 -17.85 8.07
CA ARG A 62 19.32 -18.64 8.11
C ARG A 62 18.37 -18.32 6.97
N ASP A 63 18.22 -17.05 6.60
CA ASP A 63 17.41 -16.64 5.45
C ASP A 63 17.95 -17.23 4.14
N ALA A 64 19.27 -17.29 3.98
CA ALA A 64 19.91 -17.91 2.81
C ALA A 64 19.70 -19.42 2.76
N GLU A 65 19.89 -20.13 3.89
CA GLU A 65 19.66 -21.58 3.99
C GLU A 65 18.20 -21.94 3.67
N VAL A 66 17.25 -21.22 4.27
CA VAL A 66 15.81 -21.41 4.03
C VAL A 66 15.46 -21.16 2.56
N THR A 67 16.02 -20.12 1.96
CA THR A 67 15.80 -19.80 0.55
C THR A 67 16.30 -20.90 -0.37
N LEU A 68 17.48 -21.45 -0.08
CA LEU A 68 18.03 -22.55 -0.86
C LEU A 68 17.19 -23.84 -0.70
N GLY A 69 16.78 -24.17 0.54
CA GLY A 69 15.89 -25.30 0.80
C GLY A 69 14.56 -25.18 0.07
N LEU A 70 13.94 -24.01 0.11
CA LEU A 70 12.70 -23.72 -0.64
C LEU A 70 12.88 -23.91 -2.13
N TRP A 71 13.99 -23.43 -2.70
CA TRP A 71 14.27 -23.61 -4.11
C TRP A 71 14.32 -25.07 -4.52
N GLN A 72 14.92 -25.94 -3.69
CA GLN A 72 14.99 -27.36 -3.98
C GLN A 72 13.62 -28.03 -4.07
N GLU A 73 12.67 -27.64 -3.22
CA GLU A 73 11.30 -28.17 -3.25
C GLU A 73 10.46 -27.53 -4.36
N MET A 74 10.49 -26.22 -4.50
CA MET A 74 9.71 -25.51 -5.52
C MET A 74 10.13 -25.86 -6.95
N LYS A 75 11.41 -26.16 -7.18
CA LYS A 75 11.89 -26.63 -8.47
C LYS A 75 11.21 -27.95 -8.89
N LYS A 76 10.95 -28.85 -7.94
CA LYS A 76 10.23 -30.09 -8.23
C LYS A 76 8.79 -29.82 -8.64
N GLU A 77 8.13 -28.86 -8.00
CA GLU A 77 6.76 -28.45 -8.36
C GLU A 77 6.70 -27.79 -9.74
N ILE A 78 7.63 -26.87 -10.04
CA ILE A 78 7.73 -26.24 -11.37
C ILE A 78 7.82 -27.31 -12.46
N ILE A 79 8.73 -28.27 -12.28
CA ILE A 79 8.89 -29.38 -13.26
C ILE A 79 7.64 -30.24 -13.33
N SER A 80 7.04 -30.59 -12.20
CA SER A 80 5.85 -31.46 -12.17
C SER A 80 4.60 -30.84 -12.78
N GLN A 81 4.54 -29.52 -12.86
CA GLN A 81 3.43 -28.73 -13.40
C GLN A 81 3.73 -28.17 -14.80
N ASP A 82 4.88 -28.52 -15.41
CA ASP A 82 5.31 -28.04 -16.74
C ASP A 82 5.38 -26.49 -16.82
N LEU A 83 5.97 -25.86 -15.79
CA LEU A 83 6.03 -24.41 -15.62
C LEU A 83 7.43 -23.81 -15.87
N GLU A 84 8.39 -24.60 -16.39
CA GLU A 84 9.78 -24.15 -16.57
C GLU A 84 9.87 -22.93 -17.50
N ASP A 85 9.20 -22.96 -18.64
CA ASP A 85 9.25 -21.88 -19.62
C ASP A 85 8.70 -20.56 -19.05
N ILE A 86 7.59 -20.62 -18.31
CA ILE A 86 7.01 -19.43 -17.70
C ILE A 86 7.85 -18.95 -16.51
N PHE A 87 8.47 -19.86 -15.75
CA PHE A 87 9.39 -19.50 -14.68
C PHE A 87 10.64 -18.77 -15.20
N ASP A 88 11.20 -19.22 -16.31
CA ASP A 88 12.35 -18.59 -16.97
C ASP A 88 11.95 -17.21 -17.51
N LEU A 89 10.79 -17.09 -18.16
CA LEU A 89 10.25 -15.81 -18.63
C LEU A 89 10.08 -14.80 -17.49
N GLU A 90 9.46 -15.20 -16.37
CA GLU A 90 9.25 -14.33 -15.21
C GLU A 90 10.57 -13.96 -14.53
N SER A 91 11.55 -14.87 -14.54
CA SER A 91 12.88 -14.61 -13.99
C SER A 91 13.65 -13.59 -14.84
N ASP A 92 13.59 -13.70 -16.16
CA ASP A 92 14.18 -12.75 -17.09
C ASP A 92 13.48 -11.38 -17.02
N LEU A 93 12.15 -11.36 -16.90
CA LEU A 93 11.37 -10.14 -16.72
C LEU A 93 11.79 -9.37 -15.45
N PHE A 94 12.20 -10.07 -14.40
CA PHE A 94 12.67 -9.42 -13.17
C PHE A 94 13.84 -8.47 -13.42
N HIS A 95 14.81 -8.86 -14.25
CA HIS A 95 15.93 -7.98 -14.64
C HIS A 95 15.45 -6.71 -15.36
N CYS A 96 14.50 -6.86 -16.27
CA CYS A 96 13.88 -5.72 -16.95
C CYS A 96 13.18 -4.77 -15.97
N LEU A 97 12.45 -5.32 -15.00
CA LEU A 97 11.77 -4.51 -13.96
C LEU A 97 12.76 -3.78 -13.04
N VAL A 98 13.88 -4.40 -12.71
CA VAL A 98 14.98 -3.76 -11.96
C VAL A 98 15.54 -2.59 -12.74
N ASP A 99 15.86 -2.76 -14.03
CA ASP A 99 16.35 -1.70 -14.88
C ASP A 99 15.35 -0.54 -15.04
N MET A 100 14.06 -0.87 -15.21
CA MET A 100 13.00 0.13 -15.23
C MET A 100 12.95 0.94 -13.94
N ARG A 101 13.09 0.27 -12.78
CA ARG A 101 13.11 0.92 -11.47
C ARG A 101 14.31 1.85 -11.30
N PHE A 102 15.50 1.43 -11.73
CA PHE A 102 16.71 2.27 -11.70
C PHE A 102 16.61 3.46 -12.65
N LYS A 103 16.06 3.26 -13.84
CA LYS A 103 15.84 4.32 -14.82
C LYS A 103 14.77 5.31 -14.34
N GLY A 104 13.73 4.82 -13.70
CA GLY A 104 12.58 5.60 -13.23
C GLY A 104 11.79 6.26 -14.37
N VAL A 105 10.71 6.92 -14.01
CA VAL A 105 9.83 7.66 -14.92
C VAL A 105 10.10 9.15 -14.78
N ARG A 106 10.25 9.87 -15.92
CA ARG A 106 10.42 11.33 -15.91
C ARG A 106 9.18 12.02 -15.36
N VAL A 107 9.37 12.99 -14.48
CA VAL A 107 8.33 13.80 -13.87
C VAL A 107 8.59 15.27 -14.13
N ASP A 108 7.54 16.01 -14.51
CA ASP A 108 7.53 17.45 -14.53
C ASP A 108 7.23 17.97 -13.10
N THR A 109 8.29 18.23 -12.37
CA THR A 109 8.21 18.61 -10.95
C THR A 109 7.60 19.99 -10.75
N GLU A 110 7.85 20.94 -11.67
CA GLU A 110 7.28 22.29 -11.61
C GLU A 110 5.76 22.22 -11.78
N ARG A 111 5.31 21.45 -12.76
CA ARG A 111 3.89 21.22 -12.99
C ARG A 111 3.22 20.48 -11.83
N ALA A 112 3.89 19.48 -11.26
CA ALA A 112 3.39 18.75 -10.09
C ALA A 112 3.20 19.67 -8.87
N HIS A 113 4.14 20.58 -8.60
CA HIS A 113 4.00 21.60 -7.55
C HIS A 113 2.87 22.59 -7.83
N ALA A 114 2.75 23.06 -9.07
CA ALA A 114 1.68 23.98 -9.47
C ALA A 114 0.30 23.33 -9.30
N MET A 115 0.13 22.11 -9.80
CA MET A 115 -1.11 21.33 -9.66
C MET A 115 -1.47 21.06 -8.19
N LYS A 116 -0.49 20.72 -7.35
CA LYS A 116 -0.72 20.52 -5.93
C LYS A 116 -1.27 21.79 -5.28
N LYS A 117 -0.66 22.94 -5.55
CA LYS A 117 -1.12 24.23 -5.03
C LYS A 117 -2.55 24.55 -5.47
N GLU A 118 -2.87 24.30 -6.74
CA GLU A 118 -4.20 24.50 -7.30
C GLU A 118 -5.23 23.57 -6.61
N PHE A 119 -4.95 22.27 -6.50
CA PHE A 119 -5.86 21.32 -5.88
C PHE A 119 -6.12 21.60 -4.39
N VAL A 120 -5.08 22.00 -3.65
CA VAL A 120 -5.26 22.44 -2.25
C VAL A 120 -6.17 23.67 -2.15
N ALA A 121 -6.06 24.61 -3.09
CA ALA A 121 -6.94 25.78 -3.11
C ALA A 121 -8.39 25.41 -3.45
N GLN A 122 -8.58 24.55 -4.46
CA GLN A 122 -9.90 24.05 -4.86
C GLN A 122 -10.58 23.25 -3.73
N GLU A 123 -9.85 22.38 -3.04
CA GLU A 123 -10.37 21.64 -1.89
C GLU A 123 -10.85 22.59 -0.79
N LYS A 124 -10.04 23.59 -0.42
CA LYS A 124 -10.42 24.58 0.58
C LYS A 124 -11.66 25.36 0.20
N GLU A 125 -11.78 25.72 -1.07
CA GLU A 125 -12.97 26.42 -1.59
C GLU A 125 -14.23 25.54 -1.48
N LEU A 126 -14.13 24.25 -1.86
CA LEU A 126 -15.25 23.32 -1.73
C LEU A 126 -15.66 23.13 -0.27
N LEU A 127 -14.70 22.93 0.63
CA LEU A 127 -14.98 22.80 2.07
C LEU A 127 -15.62 24.07 2.64
N HIS A 128 -15.19 25.25 2.18
CA HIS A 128 -15.80 26.51 2.57
C HIS A 128 -17.25 26.63 2.08
N LYS A 129 -17.54 26.22 0.83
CA LYS A 129 -18.90 26.19 0.29
C LYS A 129 -19.79 25.22 1.05
N ILE A 130 -19.30 24.00 1.33
CA ILE A 130 -20.02 23.00 2.14
C ILE A 130 -20.36 23.58 3.52
N LYS A 131 -19.38 24.22 4.18
CA LYS A 131 -19.59 24.85 5.48
C LYS A 131 -20.59 26.01 5.42
N GLY A 132 -20.56 26.81 4.35
CA GLY A 132 -21.51 27.91 4.13
C GLY A 132 -22.95 27.44 4.01
N GLU A 133 -23.17 26.29 3.34
CA GLU A 133 -24.52 25.73 3.14
C GLU A 133 -25.02 24.91 4.33
N THR A 134 -24.12 24.28 5.09
CA THR A 134 -24.49 23.32 6.14
C THR A 134 -24.19 23.82 7.55
N ASN A 135 -23.39 24.86 7.68
CA ASN A 135 -22.81 25.33 8.95
C ASN A 135 -22.02 24.24 9.72
N ILE A 136 -21.54 23.21 9.00
CA ILE A 136 -20.78 22.09 9.55
C ILE A 136 -19.34 22.11 9.00
N ASP A 137 -18.36 22.03 9.91
CA ASP A 137 -16.95 21.80 9.54
C ASP A 137 -16.78 20.32 9.14
N THR A 138 -16.81 20.05 7.84
CA THR A 138 -16.91 18.69 7.32
C THR A 138 -15.53 18.06 7.13
N GLN A 139 -15.29 16.95 7.82
CA GLN A 139 -14.15 16.09 7.57
C GLN A 139 -14.53 15.03 6.52
N ILE A 140 -14.11 15.23 5.30
CA ILE A 140 -14.57 14.46 4.14
C ILE A 140 -14.24 12.95 4.17
N TRP A 141 -13.29 12.52 5.00
CA TRP A 141 -12.94 11.11 5.18
C TRP A 141 -13.57 10.47 6.42
N ALA A 142 -14.13 11.27 7.32
CA ALA A 142 -14.79 10.78 8.52
C ALA A 142 -16.28 10.51 8.26
N ALA A 143 -16.70 9.24 8.23
CA ALA A 143 -18.07 8.85 7.97
C ALA A 143 -19.08 9.54 8.91
N ARG A 144 -18.73 9.70 10.19
CA ARG A 144 -19.54 10.42 11.17
C ARG A 144 -19.76 11.89 10.81
N SER A 145 -18.72 12.56 10.32
CA SER A 145 -18.80 13.97 9.91
C SER A 145 -19.72 14.16 8.70
N ILE A 146 -19.63 13.25 7.72
CA ILE A 146 -20.52 13.26 6.55
C ILE A 146 -21.96 12.92 6.98
N ALA A 147 -22.17 11.97 7.87
CA ALA A 147 -23.48 11.65 8.40
C ALA A 147 -24.17 12.88 9.01
N ASN A 148 -23.44 13.70 9.77
CA ASN A 148 -23.99 14.95 10.33
C ASN A 148 -24.48 15.92 9.23
N VAL A 149 -23.79 15.96 8.07
CA VAL A 149 -24.22 16.77 6.91
C VAL A 149 -25.53 16.20 6.32
N PHE A 150 -25.59 14.86 6.14
CA PHE A 150 -26.79 14.21 5.62
C PHE A 150 -27.99 14.37 6.57
N ASP A 151 -27.78 14.21 7.87
CA ASP A 151 -28.83 14.38 8.89
C ASP A 151 -29.36 15.83 8.87
N MET A 152 -28.47 16.83 8.76
CA MET A 152 -28.84 18.24 8.67
C MET A 152 -29.66 18.53 7.40
N LEU A 153 -29.28 17.92 6.27
CA LEU A 153 -29.98 18.07 5.00
C LEU A 153 -31.22 17.17 4.88
N ARG A 154 -31.48 16.33 5.89
CA ARG A 154 -32.57 15.31 5.92
C ARG A 154 -32.47 14.33 4.76
N LEU A 155 -31.25 13.93 4.39
CA LEU A 155 -30.97 12.97 3.34
C LEU A 155 -30.73 11.58 3.94
N GLU A 156 -31.22 10.56 3.25
CA GLU A 156 -30.96 9.16 3.64
C GLU A 156 -29.57 8.72 3.18
N TYR A 157 -28.94 7.81 3.94
CA TYR A 157 -27.66 7.24 3.59
C TYR A 157 -27.54 5.78 4.03
N PRO A 158 -26.77 4.96 3.31
CA PRO A 158 -26.58 3.56 3.61
C PRO A 158 -25.77 3.36 4.90
N ARG A 159 -26.04 2.22 5.54
CA ARG A 159 -25.32 1.74 6.72
C ARG A 159 -24.71 0.39 6.45
N THR A 160 -23.63 0.06 7.15
CA THR A 160 -22.98 -1.25 7.05
C THR A 160 -23.82 -2.32 7.74
N ASP A 161 -23.99 -3.48 7.11
CA ASP A 161 -24.81 -4.59 7.64
C ASP A 161 -24.31 -5.12 8.99
N LYS A 162 -22.97 -5.15 9.18
CA LYS A 162 -22.36 -5.74 10.39
C LYS A 162 -22.44 -4.84 11.62
N THR A 163 -22.30 -3.53 11.45
CA THR A 163 -22.13 -2.60 12.57
C THR A 163 -23.17 -1.48 12.61
N GLY A 164 -24.00 -1.33 11.59
CA GLY A 164 -24.93 -0.21 11.45
C GLY A 164 -24.26 1.15 11.28
N ALA A 165 -22.94 1.19 11.07
CA ALA A 165 -22.20 2.43 10.90
C ALA A 165 -22.53 3.10 9.54
N PRO A 166 -22.50 4.45 9.45
CA PRO A 166 -22.69 5.15 8.19
C PRO A 166 -21.66 4.71 7.13
N SER A 167 -22.13 4.52 5.89
CA SER A 167 -21.28 4.04 4.79
C SER A 167 -21.40 4.98 3.58
N PHE A 168 -20.34 5.71 3.28
CA PHE A 168 -20.29 6.66 2.18
C PHE A 168 -19.26 6.20 1.14
N THR A 169 -19.66 5.25 0.29
CA THR A 169 -18.83 4.76 -0.80
C THR A 169 -18.67 5.83 -1.89
N LYS A 170 -17.63 5.66 -2.72
CA LYS A 170 -17.38 6.57 -3.86
C LYS A 170 -18.60 6.64 -4.77
N ASN A 171 -19.14 5.48 -5.17
CA ASN A 171 -20.27 5.39 -6.09
C ASN A 171 -21.50 6.09 -5.52
N PHE A 172 -21.86 5.79 -4.26
CA PHE A 172 -23.00 6.44 -3.60
C PHE A 172 -22.90 7.97 -3.61
N LEU A 173 -21.74 8.54 -3.30
CA LEU A 173 -21.56 10.00 -3.28
C LEU A 173 -21.56 10.61 -4.69
N GLN A 174 -21.02 9.91 -5.69
CA GLN A 174 -20.98 10.40 -7.07
C GLN A 174 -22.34 10.37 -7.77
N GLU A 175 -23.17 9.35 -7.49
CA GLU A 175 -24.50 9.17 -8.06
C GLU A 175 -25.57 10.04 -7.39
N HIS A 176 -25.26 10.60 -6.23
CA HIS A 176 -26.23 11.38 -5.45
C HIS A 176 -26.52 12.74 -6.11
N GLU A 177 -27.81 13.12 -6.22
CA GLU A 177 -28.21 14.34 -6.94
C GLU A 177 -27.97 15.65 -6.19
N HIS A 178 -27.92 15.59 -4.84
CA HIS A 178 -27.84 16.80 -4.02
C HIS A 178 -26.51 17.55 -4.21
N PRO A 179 -26.51 18.89 -4.44
CA PRO A 179 -25.31 19.66 -4.73
C PRO A 179 -24.21 19.56 -3.68
N VAL A 180 -24.57 19.61 -2.39
CA VAL A 180 -23.59 19.48 -1.28
C VAL A 180 -22.91 18.11 -1.29
N VAL A 181 -23.64 17.05 -1.61
CA VAL A 181 -23.07 15.69 -1.68
C VAL A 181 -22.11 15.57 -2.86
N LYS A 182 -22.43 16.19 -4.00
CA LYS A 182 -21.49 16.27 -5.13
C LYS A 182 -20.22 17.05 -4.76
N MET A 183 -20.35 18.15 -4.01
CA MET A 183 -19.17 18.88 -3.50
C MET A 183 -18.31 18.01 -2.57
N ILE A 184 -18.92 17.18 -1.71
CA ILE A 184 -18.17 16.24 -0.87
C ILE A 184 -17.44 15.20 -1.73
N ALA A 185 -18.10 14.63 -2.73
CA ALA A 185 -17.49 13.68 -3.66
C ALA A 185 -16.28 14.31 -4.40
N GLN A 186 -16.46 15.50 -4.93
CA GLN A 186 -15.41 16.26 -5.62
C GLN A 186 -14.24 16.61 -4.67
N ALA A 187 -14.52 17.06 -3.46
CA ALA A 187 -13.50 17.36 -2.47
C ALA A 187 -12.65 16.12 -2.13
N ARG A 188 -13.26 14.93 -2.01
CA ARG A 188 -12.53 13.66 -1.83
C ARG A 188 -11.62 13.32 -3.02
N GLU A 189 -12.09 13.54 -4.25
CA GLU A 189 -11.27 13.27 -5.44
C GLU A 189 -10.07 14.19 -5.50
N ILE A 190 -10.27 15.49 -5.29
CA ILE A 190 -9.22 16.50 -5.28
C ILE A 190 -8.22 16.24 -4.14
N ASN A 191 -8.72 15.98 -2.93
CA ASN A 191 -7.87 15.63 -1.78
C ASN A 191 -7.01 14.41 -2.09
N LYS A 192 -7.60 13.32 -2.60
CA LYS A 192 -6.84 12.12 -2.98
C LYS A 192 -5.80 12.41 -4.08
N ALA A 193 -6.15 13.24 -5.05
CA ALA A 193 -5.24 13.61 -6.14
C ALA A 193 -3.97 14.29 -5.60
N HIS A 194 -4.08 15.22 -4.67
CA HIS A 194 -2.89 15.90 -4.16
C HIS A 194 -2.21 15.15 -3.01
N THR A 195 -2.95 14.53 -2.07
CA THR A 195 -2.33 13.86 -0.91
C THR A 195 -1.75 12.48 -1.23
N THR A 196 -2.39 11.73 -2.14
CA THR A 196 -1.95 10.36 -2.48
C THR A 196 -1.00 10.36 -3.67
N PHE A 197 -1.34 11.07 -4.75
CA PHE A 197 -0.55 11.00 -5.98
C PHE A 197 0.53 12.07 -6.03
N LEU A 198 0.18 13.37 -5.94
CA LEU A 198 1.18 14.43 -6.08
C LEU A 198 2.17 14.44 -4.92
N ASP A 199 1.74 14.20 -3.68
CA ASP A 199 2.64 14.11 -2.54
C ASP A 199 3.60 12.93 -2.64
N SER A 200 3.12 11.78 -3.13
CA SER A 200 3.99 10.62 -3.35
C SER A 200 4.99 10.88 -4.48
N ILE A 201 4.54 11.45 -5.60
CA ILE A 201 5.43 11.84 -6.70
C ILE A 201 6.53 12.77 -6.20
N LEU A 202 6.16 13.86 -5.53
CA LEU A 202 7.11 14.87 -5.04
C LEU A 202 8.03 14.34 -3.92
N ARG A 203 7.57 13.36 -3.15
CA ARG A 203 8.37 12.72 -2.07
C ARG A 203 9.46 11.80 -2.62
N TYR A 204 9.12 11.03 -3.65
CA TYR A 204 10.02 10.01 -4.20
C TYR A 204 10.78 10.48 -5.44
N GLU A 205 10.53 11.71 -5.87
CA GLU A 205 11.25 12.32 -6.97
C GLU A 205 12.73 12.48 -6.63
N HIS A 206 13.57 12.08 -7.58
CA HIS A 206 15.02 12.29 -7.55
C HIS A 206 15.52 12.63 -8.96
N ASN A 207 16.16 13.78 -9.12
CA ASN A 207 16.68 14.25 -10.40
C ASN A 207 15.65 14.26 -11.56
N GLY A 208 14.42 14.68 -11.29
CA GLY A 208 13.35 14.74 -12.25
C GLY A 208 12.73 13.39 -12.60
N ARG A 209 12.92 12.36 -11.75
CA ARG A 209 12.40 11.00 -11.94
C ARG A 209 11.86 10.40 -10.65
N ILE A 210 10.95 9.44 -10.76
CA ILE A 210 10.42 8.59 -9.69
C ILE A 210 10.57 7.11 -10.08
#